data_263acfe692ef6079f4fbfccc12309951
#
_entry.id   263acfe692ef6079f4fbfccc12309951
#
_cell.length_a   1.000
_cell.length_b   1.000
_cell.length_c   1.000
_cell.angle_alpha   90.00
_cell.angle_beta   90.00
_cell.angle_gamma   90.00
#
_symmetry.space_group_name_H-M   'P 1'
#
loop_
_entity.id
_entity.type
_entity.pdbx_description
1 polymer ?
#
loop_
_entity_poly.entity_id
_entity_poly.type
_entity_poly.pdbx_seq_one_letter_code
_entity_poly.pdbx_strand_id
1 'polypeptide(L)'
;MNRVIRKSQSVSATEAADLLAGLFSAELCRPSACLWLVSPWISDVELIDNSTGGFDSLARHGRRRIRLAEVLVTLATEGTHVVIGTTTDDHNRRFLQRFRTLAEDLRVADKLTISIDTTDNLHTKALTADEFALSGSMNITFNGIQIREELIDLRTDAPYVAEARMAAFERFGGVL
;
A
#
# COMPACT_ATOMS: atom_id res chain seq x y z
N MET A 1 -11.90 7.42 -13.20
CA MET A 1 -12.58 8.17 -12.09
C MET A 1 -11.51 8.89 -11.29
N ASN A 2 -11.66 10.18 -11.06
CA ASN A 2 -10.70 10.93 -10.24
C ASN A 2 -11.41 11.42 -8.99
N ARG A 3 -10.78 11.34 -7.83
CA ARG A 3 -11.39 11.69 -6.55
C ARG A 3 -10.37 12.37 -5.64
N VAL A 4 -10.74 13.54 -5.11
CA VAL A 4 -9.96 14.25 -4.09
C VAL A 4 -10.72 14.17 -2.76
N ILE A 5 -10.07 13.65 -1.73
CA ILE A 5 -10.60 13.56 -0.38
C ILE A 5 -9.84 14.55 0.51
N ARG A 6 -10.61 15.42 1.18
CA ARG A 6 -10.11 16.31 2.24
C ARG A 6 -10.61 15.77 3.56
N LYS A 7 -9.81 14.89 4.16
CA LYS A 7 -10.15 14.25 5.43
C LYS A 7 -9.86 15.20 6.59
N SER A 8 -10.81 15.32 7.51
CA SER A 8 -10.63 15.97 8.82
C SER A 8 -11.29 15.12 9.92
N GLN A 9 -11.13 15.49 11.19
CA GLN A 9 -11.76 14.77 12.31
C GLN A 9 -13.30 14.75 12.24
N SER A 10 -13.90 15.75 11.63
CA SER A 10 -15.36 15.93 11.51
C SER A 10 -15.92 15.55 10.14
N VAL A 11 -15.06 15.44 9.13
CA VAL A 11 -15.46 15.19 7.74
C VAL A 11 -14.62 14.04 7.19
N SER A 12 -15.30 13.04 6.62
CA SER A 12 -14.66 11.90 5.98
C SER A 12 -13.68 11.12 6.88
N ALA A 13 -13.98 10.99 8.18
CA ALA A 13 -13.07 10.37 9.15
C ALA A 13 -12.69 8.92 8.79
N THR A 14 -13.61 8.14 8.21
CA THR A 14 -13.37 6.74 7.79
C THR A 14 -13.02 6.62 6.30
N GLU A 15 -13.24 7.65 5.50
CA GLU A 15 -13.19 7.59 4.04
C GLU A 15 -11.80 7.18 3.50
N ALA A 16 -10.72 7.58 4.18
CA ALA A 16 -9.37 7.17 3.81
C ALA A 16 -9.13 5.67 4.04
N ALA A 17 -9.62 5.13 5.17
CA ALA A 17 -9.54 3.71 5.46
C ALA A 17 -10.38 2.89 4.48
N ASP A 18 -11.61 3.33 4.22
CA ASP A 18 -12.54 2.68 3.28
C ASP A 18 -11.97 2.70 1.85
N LEU A 19 -11.36 3.82 1.44
CA LEU A 19 -10.70 3.92 0.14
C LEU A 19 -9.53 2.93 0.02
N LEU A 20 -8.63 2.89 1.01
CA LEU A 20 -7.52 1.94 0.99
C LEU A 20 -8.01 0.50 0.99
N ALA A 21 -8.97 0.15 1.84
CA ALA A 21 -9.57 -1.17 1.87
C ALA A 21 -10.18 -1.53 0.51
N GLY A 22 -10.87 -0.59 -0.15
CA GLY A 22 -11.43 -0.77 -1.49
C GLY A 22 -10.38 -1.01 -2.56
N LEU A 23 -9.30 -0.20 -2.59
CA LEU A 23 -8.20 -0.35 -3.55
C LEU A 23 -7.48 -1.70 -3.38
N PHE A 24 -7.14 -2.08 -2.16
CA PHE A 24 -6.51 -3.38 -1.91
C PHE A 24 -7.45 -4.57 -2.15
N SER A 25 -8.75 -4.40 -1.92
CA SER A 25 -9.75 -5.41 -2.29
C SER A 25 -9.82 -5.59 -3.81
N ALA A 26 -9.76 -4.50 -4.58
CA ALA A 26 -9.70 -4.57 -6.04
C ALA A 26 -8.43 -5.28 -6.52
N GLU A 27 -7.26 -4.96 -5.92
CA GLU A 27 -6.01 -5.65 -6.21
C GLU A 27 -6.07 -7.15 -5.89
N LEU A 28 -6.71 -7.57 -4.79
CA LEU A 28 -6.89 -8.99 -4.48
C LEU A 28 -7.79 -9.72 -5.50
N CYS A 29 -8.73 -9.01 -6.10
CA CYS A 29 -9.60 -9.56 -7.16
C CYS A 29 -8.93 -9.58 -8.55
N ARG A 30 -8.09 -8.59 -8.81
CA ARG A 30 -7.36 -8.42 -10.08
C ARG A 30 -5.96 -7.87 -9.78
N PRO A 31 -5.00 -8.74 -9.47
CA PRO A 31 -3.65 -8.32 -9.11
C PRO A 31 -2.95 -7.57 -10.25
N SER A 32 -2.33 -6.46 -9.92
CA SER A 32 -1.47 -5.69 -10.82
C SER A 32 -0.13 -6.39 -11.05
N ALA A 33 0.53 -6.11 -12.17
CA ALA A 33 1.90 -6.59 -12.42
C ALA A 33 2.87 -6.06 -11.37
N CYS A 34 2.71 -4.80 -10.97
CA CYS A 34 3.50 -4.18 -9.92
C CYS A 34 2.64 -3.25 -9.05
N LEU A 35 2.96 -3.24 -7.75
CA LEU A 35 2.36 -2.32 -6.78
C LEU A 35 3.48 -1.61 -6.01
N TRP A 36 3.52 -0.28 -6.11
CA TRP A 36 4.45 0.58 -5.38
C TRP A 36 3.73 1.22 -4.19
N LEU A 37 4.18 0.91 -2.97
CA LEU A 37 3.79 1.57 -1.73
C LEU A 37 4.95 2.45 -1.27
N VAL A 38 4.81 3.75 -1.39
CA VAL A 38 5.84 4.73 -1.01
C VAL A 38 5.33 5.59 0.12
N SER A 39 6.04 5.60 1.23
CA SER A 39 5.71 6.46 2.39
C SER A 39 6.91 6.55 3.33
N PRO A 40 7.26 7.75 3.83
CA PRO A 40 8.30 7.92 4.85
C PRO A 40 8.07 7.05 6.09
N TRP A 41 6.81 6.93 6.51
CA TRP A 41 6.40 6.12 7.66
C TRP A 41 5.32 5.12 7.28
N ILE A 42 5.56 3.85 7.57
CA ILE A 42 4.64 2.75 7.30
C ILE A 42 4.43 1.95 8.60
N SER A 43 3.17 1.74 8.94
CA SER A 43 2.75 0.84 10.02
C SER A 43 2.02 -0.37 9.44
N ASP A 44 2.11 -1.51 10.11
CA ASP A 44 1.33 -2.71 9.76
C ASP A 44 -0.11 -2.56 10.28
N VAL A 45 -0.87 -1.68 9.62
CA VAL A 45 -2.26 -1.36 9.97
C VAL A 45 -3.22 -2.48 9.59
N GLU A 46 -4.34 -2.60 10.30
CA GLU A 46 -5.48 -3.42 9.86
C GLU A 46 -6.12 -2.75 8.64
N LEU A 47 -6.26 -3.51 7.56
CA LEU A 47 -6.62 -2.97 6.24
C LEU A 47 -7.91 -3.54 5.69
N ILE A 48 -8.08 -4.87 5.74
CA ILE A 48 -9.24 -5.56 5.18
C ILE A 48 -9.95 -6.36 6.28
N ASP A 49 -11.25 -6.22 6.38
CA ASP A 49 -12.08 -7.08 7.22
C ASP A 49 -12.45 -8.35 6.44
N ASN A 50 -11.77 -9.47 6.77
CA ASN A 50 -12.05 -10.79 6.22
C ASN A 50 -12.78 -11.70 7.24
N SER A 51 -13.48 -11.15 8.22
CA SER A 51 -14.18 -11.92 9.26
C SER A 51 -15.24 -12.86 8.70
N THR A 52 -15.86 -12.50 7.58
CA THR A 52 -16.82 -13.34 6.84
C THR A 52 -16.15 -14.38 5.95
N GLY A 53 -14.84 -14.26 5.66
CA GLY A 53 -14.12 -15.12 4.72
C GLY A 53 -14.44 -14.83 3.26
N GLY A 54 -14.72 -13.55 2.92
CA GLY A 54 -15.09 -13.14 1.57
C GLY A 54 -13.96 -13.14 0.53
N PHE A 55 -12.70 -13.24 1.00
CA PHE A 55 -11.52 -13.28 0.13
C PHE A 55 -10.79 -14.63 0.30
N ASP A 56 -10.94 -15.52 -0.69
CA ASP A 56 -10.29 -16.84 -0.70
C ASP A 56 -8.75 -16.72 -0.65
N SER A 57 -8.17 -15.74 -1.33
CA SER A 57 -6.72 -15.48 -1.32
C SER A 57 -6.19 -15.15 0.09
N LEU A 58 -7.02 -14.62 0.97
CA LEU A 58 -6.70 -14.32 2.37
C LEU A 58 -6.99 -15.44 3.35
N ALA A 59 -7.53 -16.59 2.90
CA ALA A 59 -7.97 -17.70 3.77
C ALA A 59 -6.86 -18.20 4.70
N ARG A 60 -5.58 -18.19 4.24
CA ARG A 60 -4.41 -18.58 5.04
C ARG A 60 -4.20 -17.74 6.29
N HIS A 61 -4.67 -16.49 6.27
CA HIS A 61 -4.54 -15.57 7.40
C HIS A 61 -5.73 -15.66 8.37
N GLY A 62 -6.76 -16.45 8.05
CA GLY A 62 -7.95 -16.69 8.87
C GLY A 62 -9.04 -15.63 8.72
N ARG A 63 -10.16 -15.90 9.41
CA ARG A 63 -11.35 -15.02 9.40
C ARG A 63 -11.21 -13.94 10.47
N ARG A 64 -10.56 -12.86 10.12
CA ARG A 64 -10.29 -11.70 10.98
C ARG A 64 -9.96 -10.47 10.15
N ARG A 65 -9.63 -9.38 10.82
CA ARG A 65 -9.02 -8.22 10.15
C ARG A 65 -7.60 -8.56 9.73
N ILE A 66 -7.31 -8.34 8.46
CA ILE A 66 -6.02 -8.64 7.81
C ILE A 66 -5.17 -7.37 7.76
N ARG A 67 -3.89 -7.52 8.09
CA ARG A 67 -2.95 -6.41 8.15
C ARG A 67 -2.28 -6.15 6.80
N LEU A 68 -1.75 -4.94 6.65
CA LEU A 68 -1.10 -4.48 5.43
C LEU A 68 -0.02 -5.46 4.93
N ALA A 69 0.90 -5.90 5.81
CA ALA A 69 1.95 -6.84 5.42
C ALA A 69 1.39 -8.17 4.88
N GLU A 70 0.29 -8.65 5.46
CA GLU A 70 -0.36 -9.89 5.02
C GLU A 70 -1.04 -9.74 3.65
N VAL A 71 -1.67 -8.59 3.40
CA VAL A 71 -2.27 -8.29 2.09
C VAL A 71 -1.19 -8.20 1.02
N LEU A 72 -0.10 -7.47 1.29
CA LEU A 72 1.01 -7.29 0.35
C LEU A 72 1.70 -8.61 -0.02
N VAL A 73 1.99 -9.49 0.96
CA VAL A 73 2.58 -10.79 0.63
C VAL A 73 1.58 -11.72 -0.08
N THR A 74 0.28 -11.58 0.17
CA THR A 74 -0.74 -12.31 -0.58
C THR A 74 -0.73 -11.87 -2.04
N LEU A 75 -0.69 -10.58 -2.33
CA LEU A 75 -0.55 -10.07 -3.70
C LEU A 75 0.73 -10.61 -4.37
N ALA A 76 1.83 -10.70 -3.63
CA ALA A 76 3.06 -11.30 -4.15
C ALA A 76 2.89 -12.80 -4.48
N THR A 77 2.09 -13.58 -3.71
CA THR A 77 1.77 -14.97 -4.06
C THR A 77 0.91 -15.09 -5.32
N GLU A 78 0.12 -14.07 -5.64
CA GLU A 78 -0.68 -14.00 -6.87
C GLU A 78 0.10 -13.44 -8.07
N GLY A 79 1.39 -13.13 -7.89
CA GLY A 79 2.30 -12.74 -8.96
C GLY A 79 2.66 -11.26 -9.02
N THR A 80 2.03 -10.40 -8.22
CA THR A 80 2.37 -8.97 -8.14
C THR A 80 3.79 -8.77 -7.64
N HIS A 81 4.58 -7.94 -8.33
CA HIS A 81 5.83 -7.44 -7.79
C HIS A 81 5.54 -6.28 -6.82
N VAL A 82 5.87 -6.44 -5.53
CA VAL A 82 5.59 -5.44 -4.50
C VAL A 82 6.84 -4.61 -4.21
N VAL A 83 6.74 -3.30 -4.38
CA VAL A 83 7.82 -2.35 -4.10
C VAL A 83 7.46 -1.48 -2.90
N ILE A 84 8.31 -1.47 -1.90
CA ILE A 84 8.20 -0.59 -0.73
C ILE A 84 9.29 0.48 -0.81
N GLY A 85 8.88 1.75 -0.92
CA GLY A 85 9.76 2.91 -0.79
C GLY A 85 9.56 3.58 0.58
N THR A 86 10.60 3.59 1.43
CA THR A 86 10.47 4.17 2.79
C THR A 86 11.82 4.71 3.30
N THR A 87 11.85 5.20 4.53
CA THR A 87 13.04 5.77 5.18
C THR A 87 13.67 4.80 6.19
N THR A 88 14.83 5.17 6.73
CA THR A 88 15.52 4.45 7.83
C THR A 88 14.85 4.62 9.19
N ASP A 89 13.76 5.40 9.30
CA ASP A 89 13.10 5.69 10.57
C ASP A 89 12.72 4.41 11.33
N ASP A 90 12.99 4.38 12.63
CA ASP A 90 12.69 3.24 13.51
C ASP A 90 11.20 2.86 13.52
N HIS A 91 10.31 3.80 13.19
CA HIS A 91 8.88 3.56 13.02
C HIS A 91 8.61 2.43 12.02
N ASN A 92 9.41 2.35 10.96
CA ASN A 92 9.23 1.38 9.86
C ASN A 92 9.71 -0.03 10.23
N ARG A 93 10.57 -0.17 11.25
CA ARG A 93 11.26 -1.42 11.58
C ARG A 93 10.30 -2.59 11.77
N ARG A 94 9.23 -2.40 12.56
CA ARG A 94 8.26 -3.47 12.88
C ARG A 94 7.53 -3.96 11.63
N PHE A 95 7.08 -3.04 10.78
CA PHE A 95 6.44 -3.38 9.50
C PHE A 95 7.39 -4.13 8.58
N LEU A 96 8.59 -3.58 8.34
CA LEU A 96 9.57 -4.19 7.44
C LEU A 96 10.03 -5.57 7.89
N GLN A 97 10.25 -5.77 9.20
CA GLN A 97 10.61 -7.08 9.74
C GLN A 97 9.50 -8.09 9.50
N ARG A 98 8.25 -7.75 9.85
CA ARG A 98 7.11 -8.64 9.64
C ARG A 98 6.90 -8.97 8.15
N PHE A 99 6.98 -7.95 7.29
CA PHE A 99 6.81 -8.11 5.85
C PHE A 99 7.84 -9.08 5.25
N ARG A 100 9.12 -8.92 5.61
CA ARG A 100 10.20 -9.84 5.19
C ARG A 100 9.97 -11.26 5.68
N THR A 101 9.69 -11.45 6.97
CA THR A 101 9.42 -12.77 7.54
C THR A 101 8.28 -13.48 6.82
N LEU A 102 7.16 -12.79 6.60
CA LEU A 102 6.02 -13.36 5.87
C LEU A 102 6.37 -13.72 4.42
N ALA A 103 7.18 -12.90 3.75
CA ALA A 103 7.61 -13.17 2.38
C ALA A 103 8.56 -14.38 2.28
N GLU A 104 9.43 -14.56 3.26
CA GLU A 104 10.31 -15.73 3.37
C GLU A 104 9.47 -16.98 3.61
N ASP A 105 8.55 -16.96 4.57
CA ASP A 105 7.64 -18.07 4.92
C ASP A 105 6.80 -18.50 3.70
N LEU A 106 6.36 -17.55 2.89
CA LEU A 106 5.57 -17.82 1.67
C LEU A 106 6.41 -18.04 0.41
N ARG A 107 7.74 -17.94 0.52
CA ARG A 107 8.70 -18.09 -0.59
C ARG A 107 8.47 -17.14 -1.77
N VAL A 108 8.13 -15.88 -1.45
CA VAL A 108 7.89 -14.81 -2.43
C VAL A 108 8.86 -13.63 -2.27
N ALA A 109 9.97 -13.83 -1.60
CA ALA A 109 10.97 -12.79 -1.38
C ALA A 109 11.55 -12.21 -2.68
N ASP A 110 11.58 -13.01 -3.76
CA ASP A 110 12.00 -12.61 -5.10
C ASP A 110 11.01 -11.66 -5.80
N LYS A 111 9.77 -11.59 -5.31
CA LYS A 111 8.72 -10.66 -5.77
C LYS A 111 8.72 -9.34 -5.02
N LEU A 112 9.70 -9.10 -4.14
CA LEU A 112 9.75 -7.91 -3.32
C LEU A 112 10.95 -7.05 -3.64
N THR A 113 10.73 -5.75 -3.72
CA THR A 113 11.78 -4.72 -3.71
C THR A 113 11.56 -3.79 -2.52
N ILE A 114 12.58 -3.62 -1.68
CA ILE A 114 12.53 -2.66 -0.56
C ILE A 114 13.62 -1.62 -0.79
N SER A 115 13.20 -0.41 -1.14
CA SER A 115 14.05 0.76 -1.35
C SER A 115 14.02 1.65 -0.11
N ILE A 116 15.17 1.78 0.55
CA ILE A 116 15.32 2.59 1.77
C ILE A 116 16.03 3.90 1.43
N ASP A 117 15.34 5.02 1.61
CA ASP A 117 15.97 6.33 1.53
C ASP A 117 16.79 6.61 2.79
N THR A 118 18.08 6.84 2.60
CA THR A 118 19.06 7.17 3.66
C THR A 118 19.38 8.65 3.71
N THR A 119 18.73 9.47 2.87
CA THR A 119 19.07 10.89 2.69
C THR A 119 18.09 11.83 3.36
N ASP A 120 17.05 11.31 4.03
CA ASP A 120 15.94 12.07 4.61
C ASP A 120 15.15 12.93 3.60
N ASN A 121 15.29 12.67 2.30
CA ASN A 121 14.61 13.42 1.24
C ASN A 121 13.29 12.80 0.78
N LEU A 122 12.93 11.61 1.29
CA LEU A 122 11.69 10.97 0.91
C LEU A 122 10.51 11.60 1.65
N HIS A 123 9.76 12.45 0.95
CA HIS A 123 8.50 13.02 1.43
C HIS A 123 7.27 12.53 0.64
N THR A 124 7.48 11.80 -0.43
CA THR A 124 6.42 11.21 -1.26
C THR A 124 5.57 10.24 -0.44
N LYS A 125 4.25 10.32 -0.60
CA LYS A 125 3.28 9.36 -0.09
C LYS A 125 2.40 8.96 -1.26
N ALA A 126 2.57 7.73 -1.71
CA ALA A 126 1.88 7.23 -2.90
C ALA A 126 1.61 5.74 -2.79
N LEU A 127 0.51 5.31 -3.39
CA LEU A 127 0.20 3.92 -3.69
C LEU A 127 -0.15 3.87 -5.19
N THR A 128 0.68 3.20 -5.98
CA THR A 128 0.53 3.14 -7.43
C THR A 128 0.45 1.69 -7.88
N ALA A 129 -0.46 1.40 -8.77
CA ALA A 129 -0.71 0.07 -9.34
C ALA A 129 -1.05 0.21 -10.84
N ASP A 130 -1.48 -0.87 -11.51
CA ASP A 130 -1.73 -0.83 -12.96
C ASP A 130 -2.91 0.08 -13.35
N GLU A 131 -3.93 0.19 -12.49
CA GLU A 131 -5.18 0.87 -12.80
C GLU A 131 -5.39 2.19 -12.00
N PHE A 132 -4.53 2.48 -11.04
CA PHE A 132 -4.67 3.68 -10.23
C PHE A 132 -3.35 4.23 -9.70
N ALA A 133 -3.38 5.52 -9.35
CA ALA A 133 -2.35 6.19 -8.57
C ALA A 133 -3.03 7.01 -7.46
N LEU A 134 -2.70 6.68 -6.22
CA LEU A 134 -3.10 7.42 -5.02
C LEU A 134 -1.90 8.20 -4.51
N SER A 135 -2.07 9.50 -4.28
CA SER A 135 -1.03 10.35 -3.73
C SER A 135 -1.60 11.38 -2.76
N GLY A 136 -0.73 12.05 -2.02
CA GLY A 136 -1.19 13.12 -1.12
C GLY A 136 -0.28 13.32 0.09
N SER A 137 -0.87 13.78 1.19
CA SER A 137 -0.15 14.03 2.44
C SER A 137 -0.11 12.83 3.39
N MET A 138 -0.97 11.82 3.18
CA MET A 138 -1.22 10.72 4.10
C MET A 138 -0.10 9.69 4.14
N ASN A 139 0.58 9.56 5.29
CA ASN A 139 1.42 8.39 5.55
C ASN A 139 0.56 7.14 5.78
N ILE A 140 1.10 5.97 5.44
CA ILE A 140 0.45 4.68 5.68
C ILE A 140 0.68 4.25 7.14
N THR A 141 0.07 4.99 8.04
CA THR A 141 0.13 4.78 9.50
C THR A 141 -1.27 4.87 10.10
N PHE A 142 -1.44 4.34 11.30
CA PHE A 142 -2.71 4.48 12.01
C PHE A 142 -3.14 5.95 12.14
N ASN A 143 -2.22 6.83 12.53
CA ASN A 143 -2.51 8.25 12.69
C ASN A 143 -2.87 8.93 11.35
N GLY A 144 -2.15 8.63 10.27
CA GLY A 144 -2.45 9.17 8.93
C GLY A 144 -3.82 8.72 8.44
N ILE A 145 -4.11 7.43 8.55
CA ILE A 145 -5.35 6.85 8.02
C ILE A 145 -6.56 7.21 8.88
N GLN A 146 -6.43 7.22 10.21
CA GLN A 146 -7.59 7.33 11.12
C GLN A 146 -7.75 8.72 11.76
N ILE A 147 -6.64 9.41 12.09
CA ILE A 147 -6.69 10.56 13.01
C ILE A 147 -6.41 11.89 12.31
N ARG A 148 -5.32 11.98 11.51
CA ARG A 148 -4.84 13.26 10.97
C ARG A 148 -5.72 13.83 9.88
N GLU A 149 -5.65 15.15 9.71
CA GLU A 149 -6.17 15.83 8.52
C GLU A 149 -5.25 15.53 7.35
N GLU A 150 -5.82 15.03 6.25
CA GLU A 150 -5.05 14.59 5.09
C GLU A 150 -5.74 15.03 3.80
N LEU A 151 -4.93 15.31 2.79
CA LEU A 151 -5.36 15.49 1.41
C LEU A 151 -4.95 14.25 0.62
N ILE A 152 -5.90 13.60 -0.01
CA ILE A 152 -5.70 12.38 -0.80
C ILE A 152 -6.25 12.63 -2.20
N ASP A 153 -5.46 12.36 -3.23
CA ASP A 153 -5.84 12.42 -4.64
C ASP A 153 -5.75 11.01 -5.26
N LEU A 154 -6.88 10.48 -5.66
CA LEU A 154 -6.99 9.22 -6.41
C LEU A 154 -7.20 9.54 -7.89
N ARG A 155 -6.35 9.00 -8.73
CA ARG A 155 -6.39 9.12 -10.18
C ARG A 155 -6.46 7.73 -10.83
N THR A 156 -7.35 7.61 -11.83
CA THR A 156 -7.49 6.39 -12.63
C THR A 156 -7.46 6.68 -14.12
N ASP A 157 -7.09 7.90 -14.52
CA ASP A 157 -6.88 8.24 -15.92
C ASP A 157 -5.55 7.64 -16.41
N ALA A 158 -5.61 6.87 -17.50
CA ALA A 158 -4.51 6.07 -17.97
C ALA A 158 -3.19 6.84 -18.22
N PRO A 159 -3.20 8.06 -18.79
CA PRO A 159 -1.96 8.83 -18.95
C PRO A 159 -1.29 9.16 -17.62
N TYR A 160 -2.07 9.60 -16.62
CA TYR A 160 -1.53 9.93 -15.30
C TYR A 160 -0.99 8.70 -14.57
N VAL A 161 -1.73 7.58 -14.63
CA VAL A 161 -1.30 6.31 -14.02
C VAL A 161 -0.01 5.81 -14.66
N ALA A 162 0.11 5.88 -15.99
CA ALA A 162 1.31 5.49 -16.71
C ALA A 162 2.52 6.36 -16.29
N GLU A 163 2.34 7.67 -16.17
CA GLU A 163 3.40 8.59 -15.72
C GLU A 163 3.80 8.29 -14.25
N ALA A 164 2.83 8.08 -13.36
CA ALA A 164 3.08 7.75 -11.96
C ALA A 164 3.84 6.41 -11.82
N ARG A 165 3.50 5.39 -12.61
CA ARG A 165 4.21 4.10 -12.66
C ARG A 165 5.63 4.26 -13.13
N MET A 166 5.85 5.02 -14.21
CA MET A 166 7.19 5.29 -14.74
C MET A 166 8.05 5.99 -13.69
N ALA A 167 7.56 7.05 -13.06
CA ALA A 167 8.28 7.76 -12.00
C ALA A 167 8.60 6.87 -10.80
N ALA A 168 7.67 5.99 -10.40
CA ALA A 168 7.89 5.04 -9.33
C ALA A 168 8.96 3.99 -9.69
N PHE A 169 8.90 3.45 -10.91
CA PHE A 169 9.87 2.49 -11.43
C PHE A 169 11.29 3.09 -11.51
N GLU A 170 11.43 4.29 -12.07
CA GLU A 170 12.72 4.96 -12.19
C GLU A 170 13.38 5.21 -10.82
N ARG A 171 12.59 5.53 -9.81
CA ARG A 171 13.12 5.88 -8.49
C ARG A 171 13.29 4.67 -7.56
N PHE A 172 12.40 3.70 -7.61
CA PHE A 172 12.33 2.62 -6.61
C PHE A 172 12.53 1.22 -7.20
N GLY A 173 12.62 1.09 -8.53
CA GLY A 173 12.67 -0.20 -9.21
C GLY A 173 11.29 -0.85 -9.32
N GLY A 174 11.26 -2.16 -9.50
CA GLY A 174 10.05 -2.93 -9.72
C GLY A 174 9.93 -3.44 -11.16
N VAL A 175 8.71 -3.58 -11.67
CA VAL A 175 8.42 -3.99 -13.06
C VAL A 175 7.34 -3.07 -13.67
N LEU A 176 7.39 -2.84 -14.98
CA LEU A 176 6.42 -2.01 -15.74
C LEU A 176 5.45 -2.88 -16.53
#